data_e55f92e5e2a29a27ffc59f0acd9d5588
#
_entry.id   e55f92e5e2a29a27ffc59f0acd9d5588
#
_cell.length_a   1.000
_cell.length_b   1.000
_cell.length_c   1.000
_cell.angle_alpha   90.00
_cell.angle_beta   90.00
_cell.angle_gamma   90.00
#
_symmetry.space_group_name_H-M   'P 1'
#
loop_
_entity.id
_entity.type
_entity.pdbx_description
1 polymer ?
#
loop_
_entity_poly.entity_id
_entity_poly.type
_entity_poly.pdbx_seq_one_letter_code
_entity_poly.pdbx_strand_id
1 'polypeptide(L)'
;QTDRQMEQLRQQMETLVRQAKSLDKRMQVSEVIYQADIPFQPVIHHIYHLYQRKSDGSHVLSMIAPAEWGRKRPYEHLATVRLLGDHTWEVLEGGV
;
A
#
# COMPACT_ATOMS: atom_id res chain seq x y z
N GLN A 1 6.51 -9.52 -39.62
CA GLN A 1 5.14 -9.24 -39.17
C GLN A 1 4.71 -10.15 -38.01
N THR A 2 5.08 -11.45 -38.12
CA THR A 2 4.81 -12.41 -37.04
C THR A 2 5.50 -11.99 -35.75
N ASP A 3 6.73 -11.47 -35.85
CA ASP A 3 7.50 -11.02 -34.70
C ASP A 3 6.85 -9.84 -34.00
N ARG A 4 6.23 -8.93 -34.75
CA ARG A 4 5.52 -7.79 -34.16
C ARG A 4 4.29 -8.25 -33.38
N GLN A 5 3.54 -9.22 -33.90
CA GLN A 5 2.37 -9.75 -33.24
C GLN A 5 2.73 -10.46 -31.95
N MET A 6 3.77 -11.25 -31.95
CA MET A 6 4.26 -11.94 -30.76
C MET A 6 4.75 -10.95 -29.71
N GLU A 7 5.45 -9.90 -30.13
CA GLU A 7 5.92 -8.86 -29.24
C GLU A 7 4.75 -8.10 -28.57
N GLN A 8 3.72 -7.78 -29.34
CA GLN A 8 2.52 -7.12 -28.80
C GLN A 8 1.79 -8.01 -27.78
N LEU A 9 1.66 -9.31 -28.07
CA LEU A 9 1.04 -10.25 -27.15
C LEU A 9 1.83 -10.37 -25.86
N ARG A 10 3.15 -10.42 -25.95
CA ARG A 10 4.02 -10.48 -24.76
C ARG A 10 3.86 -9.23 -23.90
N GLN A 11 3.83 -8.04 -24.51
CA GLN A 11 3.63 -6.79 -23.80
C GLN A 11 2.29 -6.72 -23.10
N GLN A 12 1.22 -7.22 -23.74
CA GLN A 12 -0.09 -7.29 -23.14
C GLN A 12 -0.11 -8.23 -21.93
N MET A 13 0.53 -9.39 -22.03
CA MET A 13 0.64 -10.32 -20.92
C MET A 13 1.41 -9.72 -19.75
N GLU A 14 2.52 -9.05 -20.03
CA GLU A 14 3.32 -8.38 -18.99
C GLU A 14 2.51 -7.29 -18.27
N THR A 15 1.72 -6.53 -19.02
CA THR A 15 0.86 -5.49 -18.46
C THR A 15 -0.19 -6.10 -17.54
N LEU A 16 -0.85 -7.19 -17.96
CA LEU A 16 -1.86 -7.87 -17.15
C LEU A 16 -1.26 -8.43 -15.86
N VAL A 17 -0.07 -9.02 -15.94
CA VAL A 17 0.62 -9.54 -14.75
C VAL A 17 0.95 -8.40 -13.77
N ARG A 18 1.41 -7.27 -14.27
CA ARG A 18 1.69 -6.11 -13.40
C ARG A 18 0.44 -5.58 -12.73
N GLN A 19 -0.67 -5.53 -13.46
CA GLN A 19 -1.96 -5.08 -12.90
C GLN A 19 -2.46 -6.05 -11.84
N ALA A 20 -2.33 -7.36 -12.06
CA ALA A 20 -2.73 -8.36 -11.07
C ALA A 20 -1.90 -8.25 -9.79
N LYS A 21 -0.59 -8.07 -9.89
CA LYS A 21 0.30 -7.90 -8.74
C LYS A 21 -0.04 -6.64 -7.95
N SER A 22 -0.35 -5.54 -8.65
CA SER A 22 -0.75 -4.29 -8.00
C SER A 22 -2.06 -4.46 -7.24
N LEU A 23 -3.03 -5.16 -7.81
CA LEU A 23 -4.30 -5.44 -7.16
C LEU A 23 -4.13 -6.31 -5.91
N ASP A 24 -3.31 -7.36 -6.01
CA ASP A 24 -2.99 -8.23 -4.86
C ASP A 24 -2.37 -7.43 -3.72
N LYS A 25 -1.44 -6.53 -4.04
CA LYS A 25 -0.78 -5.67 -3.06
C LYS A 25 -1.80 -4.76 -2.36
N ARG A 26 -2.71 -4.17 -3.12
CA ARG A 26 -3.79 -3.33 -2.56
C ARG A 26 -4.68 -4.14 -1.63
N MET A 27 -5.05 -5.35 -2.02
CA MET A 27 -5.89 -6.23 -1.20
C MET A 27 -5.19 -6.61 0.10
N GLN A 28 -3.92 -6.98 0.04
CA GLN A 28 -3.14 -7.34 1.23
C GLN A 28 -3.02 -6.17 2.19
N VAL A 29 -2.69 -4.98 1.68
CA VAL A 29 -2.56 -3.78 2.50
C VAL A 29 -3.91 -3.40 3.10
N SER A 30 -5.00 -3.49 2.34
CA SER A 30 -6.35 -3.19 2.83
C SER A 30 -6.77 -4.11 3.97
N GLU A 31 -6.45 -5.41 3.88
CA GLU A 31 -6.73 -6.36 4.96
C GLU A 31 -5.96 -5.99 6.22
N VAL A 32 -4.68 -5.65 6.10
CA VAL A 32 -3.86 -5.24 7.23
C VAL A 32 -4.41 -3.97 7.87
N ILE A 33 -4.80 -2.99 7.06
CA ILE A 33 -5.37 -1.73 7.55
C ILE A 33 -6.70 -1.99 8.26
N TYR A 34 -7.53 -2.89 7.74
CA TYR A 34 -8.80 -3.23 8.35
C TYR A 34 -8.63 -3.75 9.78
N GLN A 35 -7.55 -4.48 10.04
CA GLN A 35 -7.24 -5.01 11.36
C GLN A 35 -6.33 -4.09 12.18
N ALA A 36 -5.82 -3.03 11.58
CA ALA A 36 -4.90 -2.12 12.25
C ALA A 36 -5.62 -1.21 13.24
N ASP A 37 -4.85 -0.71 14.20
CA ASP A 37 -5.33 0.31 15.14
C ASP A 37 -5.34 1.66 14.42
N ILE A 38 -6.51 2.27 14.32
CA ILE A 38 -6.69 3.58 13.68
C ILE A 38 -7.27 4.53 14.72
N PRO A 39 -6.42 5.32 15.43
CA PRO A 39 -6.87 6.19 16.52
C PRO A 39 -7.54 7.49 16.04
N PHE A 40 -7.88 7.56 14.76
CA PHE A 40 -8.53 8.73 14.16
C PHE A 40 -9.52 8.25 13.08
N GLN A 41 -10.36 9.16 12.59
CA GLN A 41 -11.26 8.85 11.48
C GLN A 41 -10.57 9.25 10.16
N PRO A 42 -10.28 8.28 9.28
CA PRO A 42 -9.63 8.58 8.00
C PRO A 42 -10.50 9.49 7.12
N VAL A 43 -9.85 10.41 6.42
CA VAL A 43 -10.51 11.34 5.49
C VAL A 43 -10.18 10.94 4.07
N ILE A 44 -11.21 10.92 3.20
CA ILE A 44 -11.06 10.56 1.79
C ILE A 44 -10.05 11.49 1.11
N HIS A 45 -9.20 10.91 0.28
CA HIS A 45 -8.11 11.55 -0.48
C HIS A 45 -6.92 12.02 0.34
N HIS A 46 -6.92 11.80 1.65
CA HIS A 46 -5.75 12.09 2.48
C HIS A 46 -4.77 10.93 2.48
N ILE A 47 -3.50 11.22 2.75
CA ILE A 47 -2.42 10.26 2.77
C ILE A 47 -2.13 9.86 4.22
N TYR A 48 -1.97 8.56 4.43
CA TYR A 48 -1.67 7.97 5.73
C TYR A 48 -0.52 6.98 5.58
N HIS A 49 0.08 6.59 6.71
CA HIS A 49 1.22 5.69 6.73
C HIS A 49 0.91 4.49 7.61
N LEU A 50 1.11 3.30 7.06
CA LEU A 50 0.92 2.04 7.77
C LEU A 50 2.22 1.62 8.43
N TYR A 51 2.15 1.37 9.72
CA TYR A 51 3.30 0.98 10.53
C TYR A 51 3.03 -0.34 11.25
N GLN A 52 4.11 -1.03 11.58
CA GLN A 52 4.08 -2.18 12.47
C GLN A 52 4.84 -1.84 13.75
N ARG A 53 4.20 -2.08 14.91
CA ARG A 53 4.86 -1.87 16.19
C ARG A 53 5.97 -2.89 16.38
N LYS A 54 7.14 -2.42 16.78
CA LYS A 54 8.28 -3.31 17.05
C LYS A 54 8.10 -4.13 18.32
N SER A 55 7.27 -3.65 19.24
CA SER A 55 7.07 -4.28 20.53
C SER A 55 6.26 -5.58 20.44
N ASP A 56 5.16 -5.59 19.70
CA ASP A 56 4.24 -6.73 19.64
C ASP A 56 3.86 -7.16 18.23
N GLY A 57 4.38 -6.48 17.21
CA GLY A 57 4.09 -6.79 15.81
C GLY A 57 2.71 -6.35 15.33
N SER A 58 1.94 -5.65 16.15
CA SER A 58 0.62 -5.14 15.74
C SER A 58 0.76 -4.00 14.74
N HIS A 59 -0.31 -3.74 13.99
CA HIS A 59 -0.31 -2.72 12.95
C HIS A 59 -1.04 -1.47 13.42
N VAL A 60 -0.57 -0.31 12.97
CA VAL A 60 -1.19 0.99 13.26
C VAL A 60 -1.13 1.86 12.03
N LEU A 61 -2.21 2.59 11.78
CA LEU A 61 -2.27 3.62 10.74
C LEU A 61 -2.03 4.98 11.38
N SER A 62 -1.17 5.80 10.79
CA SER A 62 -0.77 7.09 11.35
C SER A 62 -0.74 8.17 10.29
N MET A 63 -0.95 9.41 10.71
CA MET A 63 -0.76 10.59 9.86
C MET A 63 0.70 11.06 9.82
N ILE A 64 1.54 10.49 10.66
CA ILE A 64 2.94 10.91 10.79
C ILE A 64 3.79 10.18 9.76
N ALA A 65 4.50 10.94 8.92
CA ALA A 65 5.39 10.38 7.90
C ALA A 65 6.67 9.80 8.54
N PRO A 66 7.32 8.81 7.88
CA PRO A 66 8.53 8.21 8.44
C PRO A 66 9.63 9.21 8.78
N ALA A 67 9.80 10.27 7.96
CA ALA A 67 10.81 11.28 8.18
C ALA A 67 10.54 12.12 9.44
N GLU A 68 9.30 12.21 9.90
CA GLU A 68 8.92 12.99 11.07
C GLU A 68 9.27 12.28 12.38
N TRP A 69 9.51 10.97 12.35
CA TRP A 69 9.85 10.19 13.55
C TRP A 69 11.30 10.40 14.02
N GLY A 70 12.18 10.89 13.15
CA GLY A 70 13.59 11.02 13.44
C GLY A 70 14.32 9.67 13.48
N ARG A 71 15.42 9.58 14.25
CA ARG A 71 16.26 8.38 14.28
C ARG A 71 15.69 7.23 15.09
N LYS A 72 14.92 7.54 16.15
CA LYS A 72 14.32 6.51 17.02
C LYS A 72 12.84 6.37 16.68
N ARG A 73 12.52 5.36 15.91
CA ARG A 73 11.11 5.04 15.58
C ARG A 73 10.66 3.83 16.38
N PRO A 74 9.55 3.92 17.11
CA PRO A 74 8.97 2.75 17.76
C PRO A 74 8.23 1.84 16.78
N TYR A 75 8.15 2.24 15.50
CA TYR A 75 7.40 1.55 14.47
C TYR A 75 8.25 1.31 13.24
N GLU A 76 7.91 0.24 12.51
CA GLU A 76 8.48 -0.02 11.20
C GLU A 76 7.50 0.41 10.12
N HIS A 77 7.94 1.23 9.16
CA HIS A 77 7.10 1.70 8.06
C HIS A 77 6.87 0.57 7.06
N LEU A 78 5.60 0.24 6.81
CA LEU A 78 5.25 -0.80 5.84
C LEU A 78 4.79 -0.20 4.52
N ALA A 79 3.88 0.77 4.55
CA ALA A 79 3.31 1.34 3.33
C ALA A 79 2.84 2.77 3.55
N THR A 80 2.81 3.54 2.47
CA THR A 80 2.14 4.82 2.40
C THR A 80 0.90 4.65 1.53
N VAL A 81 -0.25 5.06 2.04
CA VAL A 81 -1.54 4.79 1.42
C VAL A 81 -2.40 6.05 1.37
N ARG A 82 -3.35 6.04 0.45
CA ARG A 82 -4.36 7.11 0.35
C ARG A 82 -5.75 6.50 0.33
N LEU A 83 -6.66 7.07 1.13
CA LEU A 83 -8.05 6.64 1.14
C LEU A 83 -8.77 7.18 -0.09
N LEU A 84 -9.37 6.28 -0.87
CA LEU A 84 -10.12 6.65 -2.09
C LEU A 84 -11.60 6.87 -1.77
N GLY A 85 -12.32 7.48 -2.73
CA GLY A 85 -13.73 7.82 -2.55
C GLY A 85 -14.67 6.63 -2.34
N ASP A 86 -14.25 5.43 -2.78
CA ASP A 86 -14.99 4.18 -2.57
C ASP A 86 -14.61 3.45 -1.28
N HIS A 87 -13.85 4.11 -0.40
CA HIS A 87 -13.34 3.58 0.85
C HIS A 87 -12.32 2.44 0.69
N THR A 88 -11.71 2.34 -0.48
CA THR A 88 -10.55 1.45 -0.69
C THR A 88 -9.25 2.24 -0.50
N TRP A 89 -8.14 1.51 -0.37
CA TRP A 89 -6.83 2.10 -0.13
C TRP A 89 -5.94 1.96 -1.37
N GLU A 90 -5.39 3.08 -1.82
CA GLU A 90 -4.39 3.11 -2.86
C GLU A 90 -3.00 3.05 -2.21
N VAL A 91 -2.16 2.12 -2.68
CA VAL A 91 -0.78 1.99 -2.18
C VAL A 91 0.11 2.91 -3.00
N LEU A 92 0.67 3.93 -2.36
CA LEU A 92 1.55 4.90 -3.01
C LEU A 92 3.00 4.45 -2.91
N GLU A 93 3.38 3.80 -1.80
CA GLU A 93 4.74 3.36 -1.56
C GLU A 93 4.72 2.14 -0.65
N GLY A 94 5.67 1.21 -0.84
CA GLY A 94 5.81 0.04 0.01
C GLY A 94 4.76 -1.03 -0.20
N GLY A 95 4.47 -1.78 0.85
CA GLY A 95 3.50 -2.88 0.88
C GLY A 95 3.81 -3.87 2.00
N VAL A 96 2.92 -4.82 2.20
CA VAL A 96 3.09 -5.88 3.22
C VAL A 96 3.35 -7.24 2.59
#